data_6e2f7b9e21f53978a0db4f582ad1880e
#
_entry.id   6e2f7b9e21f53978a0db4f582ad1880e
#
_cell.length_a   1.000
_cell.length_b   1.000
_cell.length_c   1.000
_cell.angle_alpha   90.00
_cell.angle_beta   90.00
_cell.angle_gamma   90.00
#
_symmetry.space_group_name_H-M   'P 1'
#
loop_
_entity.id
_entity.type
_entity.pdbx_description
1 polymer ?
#
loop_
_entity_poly.entity_id
_entity_poly.type
_entity_poly.pdbx_seq_one_letter_code
_entity_poly.pdbx_strand_id
1 'polypeptide(L)'
;MTALIVVAVITVMALVAWLYGSTRLDPYSRAALALNGDIQHGGQLFRINCAGCHGIAGQGLVGPSLQAVSDRRPDRSIIHQIVSGETPPMPRFEIEPEGMADLLSYLHTLN
;
A
#
# COMPACT_ATOMS: atom_id res chain seq x y z
N MET A 1 12.93 19.69 40.24
CA MET A 1 12.96 18.25 39.89
C MET A 1 11.60 17.73 39.48
N THR A 2 10.53 17.98 40.20
CA THR A 2 9.18 17.51 39.84
C THR A 2 8.70 18.00 38.48
N ALA A 3 8.93 19.27 38.15
CA ALA A 3 8.56 19.83 36.84
C ALA A 3 9.27 19.13 35.64
N LEU A 4 10.56 18.83 35.80
CA LEU A 4 11.32 18.11 34.77
C LEU A 4 10.82 16.69 34.58
N ILE A 5 10.47 16.00 35.64
CA ILE A 5 9.91 14.64 35.57
C ILE A 5 8.55 14.67 34.88
N VAL A 6 7.68 15.64 35.18
CA VAL A 6 6.37 15.79 34.56
C VAL A 6 6.53 16.04 33.02
N VAL A 7 7.41 16.95 32.65
CA VAL A 7 7.68 17.23 31.24
C VAL A 7 8.20 15.97 30.50
N ALA A 8 9.13 15.25 31.13
CA ALA A 8 9.67 14.02 30.53
C ALA A 8 8.58 12.96 30.33
N VAL A 9 7.69 12.77 31.30
CA VAL A 9 6.57 11.82 31.21
C VAL A 9 5.62 12.23 30.06
N ILE A 10 5.26 13.51 29.97
CA ILE A 10 4.35 14.00 28.93
C ILE A 10 4.97 13.79 27.55
N THR A 11 6.25 14.10 27.36
CA THR A 11 6.93 13.92 26.08
C THR A 11 7.02 12.45 25.68
N VAL A 12 7.33 11.55 26.60
CA VAL A 12 7.34 10.11 26.33
C VAL A 12 5.94 9.61 25.96
N MET A 13 4.91 10.02 26.70
CA MET A 13 3.53 9.64 26.40
C MET A 13 3.08 10.15 25.03
N ALA A 14 3.42 11.39 24.68
CA ALA A 14 3.12 11.96 23.37
C ALA A 14 3.85 11.21 22.26
N LEU A 15 5.12 10.87 22.45
CA LEU A 15 5.90 10.09 21.49
C LEU A 15 5.33 8.69 21.29
N VAL A 16 4.98 8.00 22.38
CA VAL A 16 4.36 6.67 22.32
C VAL A 16 3.02 6.73 21.58
N ALA A 17 2.18 7.71 21.91
CA ALA A 17 0.90 7.90 21.24
C ALA A 17 1.07 8.19 19.74
N TRP A 18 2.05 9.02 19.38
CA TRP A 18 2.36 9.31 17.99
C TRP A 18 2.87 8.07 17.23
N LEU A 19 3.81 7.33 17.80
CA LEU A 19 4.33 6.07 17.23
C LEU A 19 3.21 5.04 17.06
N TYR A 20 2.37 4.88 18.08
CA TYR A 20 1.24 3.94 18.02
C TYR A 20 0.21 4.35 16.96
N GLY A 21 -0.09 5.64 16.85
CA GLY A 21 -0.98 6.18 15.82
C GLY A 21 -0.43 5.99 14.41
N SER A 22 0.87 6.24 14.21
CA SER A 22 1.52 6.14 12.89
C SER A 22 1.65 4.70 12.36
N THR A 23 1.58 3.70 13.26
CA THR A 23 1.63 2.28 12.86
C THR A 23 0.26 1.71 12.50
N ARG A 24 -0.83 2.43 12.78
CA ARG A 24 -2.18 1.96 12.46
C ARG A 24 -2.43 2.05 10.95
N LEU A 25 -3.03 1.00 10.42
CA LEU A 25 -3.56 1.02 9.05
C LEU A 25 -4.75 1.99 8.98
N ASP A 26 -4.81 2.75 7.89
CA ASP A 26 -6.02 3.50 7.56
C ASP A 26 -7.20 2.55 7.30
N PRO A 27 -8.46 3.03 7.40
CA PRO A 27 -9.63 2.19 7.28
C PRO A 27 -9.72 1.44 5.93
N TYR A 28 -9.31 2.08 4.83
CA TYR A 28 -9.31 1.50 3.50
C TYR A 28 -8.32 0.32 3.40
N SER A 29 -7.06 0.56 3.79
CA SER A 29 -6.03 -0.49 3.78
C SER A 29 -6.40 -1.66 4.68
N ARG A 30 -7.02 -1.37 5.82
CA ARG A 30 -7.51 -2.42 6.73
C ARG A 30 -8.60 -3.26 6.07
N ALA A 31 -9.56 -2.63 5.40
CA ALA A 31 -10.63 -3.34 4.70
C ALA A 31 -10.07 -4.22 3.58
N ALA A 32 -9.19 -3.69 2.73
CA ALA A 32 -8.58 -4.44 1.64
C ALA A 32 -7.76 -5.64 2.13
N LEU A 33 -6.94 -5.43 3.18
CA LEU A 33 -6.06 -6.48 3.71
C LEU A 33 -6.80 -7.56 4.52
N ALA A 34 -8.06 -7.32 4.91
CA ALA A 34 -8.90 -8.31 5.59
C ALA A 34 -9.57 -9.30 4.61
N LEU A 35 -9.51 -9.03 3.30
CA LEU A 35 -10.17 -9.82 2.28
C LEU A 35 -9.20 -10.80 1.61
N ASN A 36 -9.74 -11.95 1.20
CA ASN A 36 -9.04 -12.87 0.30
C ASN A 36 -9.32 -12.45 -1.13
N GLY A 37 -8.28 -12.05 -1.86
CA GLY A 37 -8.43 -11.58 -3.24
C GLY A 37 -8.46 -12.70 -4.27
N ASP A 38 -9.12 -12.43 -5.39
CA ASP A 38 -9.16 -13.29 -6.57
C ASP A 38 -8.03 -12.92 -7.54
N ILE A 39 -7.12 -13.85 -7.79
CA ILE A 39 -5.95 -13.64 -8.65
C ILE A 39 -6.35 -13.35 -10.10
N GLN A 40 -7.40 -14.01 -10.61
CA GLN A 40 -7.84 -13.84 -12.01
C GLN A 40 -8.46 -12.46 -12.21
N HIS A 41 -9.31 -12.03 -11.30
CA HIS A 41 -9.89 -10.69 -11.34
C HIS A 41 -8.82 -9.62 -11.13
N GLY A 42 -7.90 -9.83 -10.20
CA GLY A 42 -6.74 -8.96 -10.00
C GLY A 42 -5.89 -8.82 -11.26
N GLY A 43 -5.66 -9.92 -11.99
CA GLY A 43 -4.97 -9.91 -13.26
C GLY A 43 -5.72 -9.13 -14.36
N GLN A 44 -7.04 -9.15 -14.36
CA GLN A 44 -7.85 -8.32 -15.27
C GLN A 44 -7.70 -6.84 -14.92
N LEU A 45 -7.82 -6.48 -13.65
CA LEU A 45 -7.62 -5.10 -13.18
C LEU A 45 -6.21 -4.59 -13.53
N PHE A 46 -5.20 -5.42 -13.36
CA PHE A 46 -3.82 -5.09 -13.72
C PHE A 46 -3.68 -4.81 -15.22
N ARG A 47 -4.20 -5.68 -16.07
CA ARG A 47 -4.13 -5.50 -17.54
C ARG A 47 -4.82 -4.22 -18.00
N ILE A 48 -5.94 -3.86 -17.39
CA ILE A 48 -6.71 -2.67 -17.78
C ILE A 48 -6.04 -1.39 -17.27
N ASN A 49 -5.53 -1.39 -16.02
CA ASN A 49 -5.12 -0.16 -15.36
C ASN A 49 -3.61 0.03 -15.23
N CYS A 50 -2.83 -1.03 -15.22
CA CYS A 50 -1.42 -1.01 -14.82
C CYS A 50 -0.47 -1.40 -15.96
N ALA A 51 -0.85 -2.35 -16.81
CA ALA A 51 0.00 -2.94 -17.82
C ALA A 51 0.51 -1.93 -18.87
N GLY A 52 -0.27 -0.88 -19.16
CA GLY A 52 0.13 0.16 -20.10
C GLY A 52 1.42 0.89 -19.70
N CYS A 53 1.67 1.04 -18.41
CA CYS A 53 2.87 1.67 -17.88
C CYS A 53 3.89 0.68 -17.33
N HIS A 54 3.44 -0.45 -16.75
CA HIS A 54 4.31 -1.41 -16.08
C HIS A 54 4.64 -2.66 -16.93
N GLY A 55 4.07 -2.77 -18.09
CA GLY A 55 4.20 -3.95 -18.97
C GLY A 55 3.18 -5.03 -18.65
N ILE A 56 2.82 -5.85 -19.66
CA ILE A 56 1.78 -6.87 -19.57
C ILE A 56 2.11 -7.97 -18.54
N ALA A 57 3.38 -8.21 -18.29
CA ALA A 57 3.90 -9.14 -17.28
C ALA A 57 4.49 -8.40 -16.07
N GLY A 58 4.25 -7.10 -15.94
CA GLY A 58 4.83 -6.28 -14.87
C GLY A 58 6.36 -6.11 -14.98
N GLN A 59 6.93 -6.33 -16.16
CA GLN A 59 8.38 -6.26 -16.39
C GLN A 59 8.97 -4.85 -16.37
N GLY A 60 8.11 -3.82 -16.34
CA GLY A 60 8.50 -2.42 -16.47
C GLY A 60 8.45 -1.96 -17.92
N LEU A 61 8.08 -0.70 -18.13
CA LEU A 61 8.04 -0.01 -19.43
C LEU A 61 8.24 1.49 -19.17
N VAL A 62 7.16 2.29 -19.09
CA VAL A 62 7.20 3.68 -18.61
C VAL A 62 7.38 3.69 -17.09
N GLY A 63 6.62 2.87 -16.38
CA GLY A 63 6.77 2.64 -14.95
C GLY A 63 7.83 1.57 -14.64
N PRO A 64 8.28 1.47 -13.40
CA PRO A 64 9.27 0.47 -12.98
C PRO A 64 8.72 -0.95 -13.05
N SER A 65 9.64 -1.93 -13.04
CA SER A 65 9.29 -3.34 -12.91
C SER A 65 8.56 -3.61 -11.60
N LEU A 66 7.49 -4.39 -11.68
CA LEU A 66 6.72 -4.90 -10.55
C LEU A 66 7.06 -6.36 -10.22
N GLN A 67 8.06 -6.93 -10.89
CA GLN A 67 8.53 -8.28 -10.59
C GLN A 67 9.01 -8.33 -9.12
N ALA A 68 8.53 -9.33 -8.38
CA ALA A 68 8.80 -9.52 -6.96
C ALA A 68 8.51 -8.26 -6.10
N VAL A 69 7.52 -7.44 -6.50
CA VAL A 69 7.20 -6.20 -5.78
C VAL A 69 6.75 -6.48 -4.35
N SER A 70 6.03 -7.56 -4.12
CA SER A 70 5.56 -7.99 -2.79
C SER A 70 6.69 -8.42 -1.85
N ASP A 71 7.83 -8.86 -2.39
CA ASP A 71 9.02 -9.18 -1.60
C ASP A 71 9.79 -7.92 -1.18
N ARG A 72 9.66 -6.85 -1.95
CA ARG A 72 10.39 -5.59 -1.74
C ARG A 72 9.60 -4.55 -0.96
N ARG A 73 8.29 -4.63 -0.96
CA ARG A 73 7.39 -3.65 -0.34
C ARG A 73 6.23 -4.34 0.38
N PRO A 74 5.90 -3.91 1.59
CA PRO A 74 4.71 -4.41 2.27
C PRO A 74 3.43 -3.94 1.55
N ASP A 75 2.37 -4.74 1.61
CA ASP A 75 1.11 -4.49 0.91
C ASP A 75 0.53 -3.11 1.20
N ARG A 76 0.60 -2.63 2.44
CA ARG A 76 0.15 -1.27 2.79
C ARG A 76 0.85 -0.18 1.98
N SER A 77 2.14 -0.38 1.68
CA SER A 77 2.93 0.57 0.89
C SER A 77 2.54 0.50 -0.59
N ILE A 78 2.22 -0.69 -1.08
CA ILE A 78 1.70 -0.91 -2.45
C ILE A 78 0.33 -0.23 -2.58
N ILE A 79 -0.58 -0.45 -1.64
CA ILE A 79 -1.89 0.21 -1.59
C ILE A 79 -1.72 1.73 -1.62
N HIS A 80 -0.90 2.27 -0.72
CA HIS A 80 -0.67 3.72 -0.65
C HIS A 80 -0.17 4.27 -1.99
N GLN A 81 0.78 3.60 -2.63
CA GLN A 81 1.31 3.99 -3.94
C GLN A 81 0.23 4.06 -5.02
N ILE A 82 -0.72 3.12 -5.00
CA ILE A 82 -1.80 3.03 -5.99
C ILE A 82 -2.85 4.13 -5.77
N VAL A 83 -3.24 4.37 -4.52
CA VAL A 83 -4.37 5.27 -4.21
C VAL A 83 -3.98 6.71 -3.92
N SER A 84 -2.70 7.01 -3.69
CA SER A 84 -2.29 8.35 -3.27
C SER A 84 -2.12 9.34 -4.43
N GLY A 85 -1.63 8.88 -5.58
CA GLY A 85 -1.25 9.75 -6.68
C GLY A 85 -0.03 10.64 -6.38
N GLU A 86 0.77 10.29 -5.38
CA GLU A 86 1.92 11.09 -4.92
C GLU A 86 3.16 10.98 -5.80
N THR A 87 3.17 10.06 -6.76
CA THR A 87 4.32 9.80 -7.62
C THR A 87 3.96 9.95 -9.10
N PRO A 88 3.76 11.18 -9.60
CA PRO A 88 3.52 11.38 -11.03
C PRO A 88 4.71 10.85 -11.87
N PRO A 89 4.46 10.31 -13.06
CA PRO A 89 3.21 10.31 -13.83
C PRO A 89 2.21 9.20 -13.46
N MET A 90 2.50 8.36 -12.46
CA MET A 90 1.54 7.36 -12.00
C MET A 90 0.30 8.07 -11.45
N PRO A 91 -0.90 7.85 -12.03
CA PRO A 91 -2.11 8.52 -11.57
C PRO A 91 -2.60 7.92 -10.24
N ARG A 92 -3.49 8.65 -9.58
CA ARG A 92 -4.29 8.13 -8.48
C ARG A 92 -5.35 7.18 -9.04
N PHE A 93 -5.48 6.01 -8.44
CA PHE A 93 -6.54 5.06 -8.76
C PHE A 93 -7.58 5.00 -7.64
N GLU A 94 -8.85 4.97 -8.03
CA GLU A 94 -9.98 4.74 -7.14
C GLU A 94 -10.45 3.29 -7.35
N ILE A 95 -10.12 2.43 -6.40
CA ILE A 95 -10.42 1.00 -6.43
C ILE A 95 -11.13 0.66 -5.13
N GLU A 96 -12.23 -0.09 -5.20
CA GLU A 96 -12.90 -0.61 -4.02
C GLU A 96 -12.00 -1.61 -3.27
N PRO A 97 -12.17 -1.78 -1.94
CA PRO A 97 -11.32 -2.68 -1.15
C PRO A 97 -11.23 -4.10 -1.69
N GLU A 98 -12.32 -4.64 -2.23
CA GLU A 98 -12.36 -5.96 -2.86
C GLU A 98 -11.44 -6.02 -4.09
N GLY A 99 -11.56 -5.05 -4.98
CA GLY A 99 -10.69 -4.95 -6.17
C GLY A 99 -9.22 -4.75 -5.79
N MET A 100 -8.94 -4.03 -4.71
CA MET A 100 -7.58 -3.87 -4.20
C MET A 100 -7.04 -5.20 -3.65
N ALA A 101 -7.84 -5.97 -2.92
CA ALA A 101 -7.45 -7.29 -2.44
C ALA A 101 -7.14 -8.24 -3.62
N ASP A 102 -7.96 -8.21 -4.67
CA ASP A 102 -7.76 -8.98 -5.89
C ASP A 102 -6.46 -8.58 -6.60
N LEU A 103 -6.24 -7.28 -6.75
CA LEU A 103 -5.03 -6.74 -7.37
C LEU A 103 -3.76 -7.13 -6.59
N LEU A 104 -3.78 -7.03 -5.26
CA LEU A 104 -2.66 -7.46 -4.40
C LEU A 104 -2.38 -8.95 -4.58
N SER A 105 -3.43 -9.79 -4.60
CA SER A 105 -3.28 -11.23 -4.81
C SER A 105 -2.61 -11.53 -6.15
N TYR A 106 -2.94 -10.79 -7.21
CA TYR A 106 -2.26 -10.91 -8.50
C TYR A 106 -0.80 -10.43 -8.43
N LEU A 107 -0.53 -9.27 -7.80
CA LEU A 107 0.82 -8.73 -7.67
C LEU A 107 1.75 -9.68 -6.91
N HIS A 108 1.23 -10.43 -5.95
CA HIS A 108 1.99 -11.49 -5.24
C HIS A 108 2.41 -12.64 -6.17
N THR A 109 1.82 -12.79 -7.33
CA THR A 109 2.22 -13.82 -8.32
C THR A 109 3.33 -13.38 -9.26
N LEU A 110 3.69 -12.10 -9.27
CA LEU A 110 4.73 -11.55 -10.14
C LEU A 110 6.13 -11.84 -9.57
N ASN A 111 6.82 -12.78 -10.14
CA ASN A 111 8.15 -13.23 -9.70
C ASN A 111 9.24 -12.79 -10.66
#